data_f0f29683dcada0c59ab8771c2cec2430
#
_entry.id   f0f29683dcada0c59ab8771c2cec2430
#
_cell.length_a   1.000
_cell.length_b   1.000
_cell.length_c   1.000
_cell.angle_alpha   90.00
_cell.angle_beta   90.00
_cell.angle_gamma   90.00
#
_symmetry.space_group_name_H-M   'P 1'
#
loop_
_entity.id
_entity.type
_entity.pdbx_description
1 polymer ?
#
loop_
_entity_poly.entity_id
_entity_poly.type
_entity_poly.pdbx_seq_one_letter_code
_entity_poly.pdbx_strand_id
1 'polypeptide(L)'
;MISAQTPPAKNPTFPDGPGKAALLKVCSDCHGPESAVGQFKTRDEWTKTLDEMAANGAQGTDEEWNQILEYLDKNYSLIPVNKGDAKQLANTLDVSAATAEAIVKYRDEHGSFTAIDDLKKVPGLDPATVDARRDRFVF
;
A
#
# COMPACT_ATOMS: atom_id res chain seq x y z
N MET A 1 25.66 -12.25 34.67
CA MET A 1 24.39 -11.55 34.37
C MET A 1 24.18 -11.59 32.87
N ILE A 2 23.29 -12.42 32.44
CA ILE A 2 22.92 -12.51 31.03
C ILE A 2 21.95 -11.36 30.78
N SER A 3 22.43 -10.34 30.10
CA SER A 3 21.58 -9.27 29.60
C SER A 3 20.60 -9.90 28.62
N ALA A 4 19.34 -10.03 28.99
CA ALA A 4 18.30 -10.42 28.07
C ALA A 4 18.21 -9.30 27.02
N GLN A 5 18.83 -9.51 25.87
CA GLN A 5 18.57 -8.70 24.70
C GLN A 5 17.11 -8.89 24.35
N THR A 6 16.32 -7.88 24.59
CA THR A 6 14.98 -7.81 24.03
C THR A 6 15.13 -8.03 22.53
N PRO A 7 14.50 -9.03 21.94
CA PRO A 7 14.55 -9.18 20.49
C PRO A 7 14.08 -7.86 19.90
N PRO A 8 14.73 -7.36 18.86
CA PRO A 8 14.26 -6.14 18.20
C PRO A 8 12.78 -6.32 17.94
N ALA A 9 11.99 -5.37 18.37
CA ALA A 9 10.58 -5.34 18.05
C ALA A 9 10.49 -5.69 16.56
N LYS A 10 9.76 -6.75 16.24
CA LYS A 10 9.54 -7.11 14.83
C LYS A 10 9.02 -5.84 14.21
N ASN A 11 9.87 -5.18 13.45
CA ASN A 11 9.48 -4.10 12.56
C ASN A 11 8.12 -4.45 12.02
N PRO A 12 7.10 -3.56 12.08
CA PRO A 12 5.86 -3.79 11.37
C PRO A 12 6.30 -4.17 9.98
N THR A 13 6.23 -5.44 9.72
CA THR A 13 7.06 -6.08 8.75
C THR A 13 6.72 -5.50 7.41
N PHE A 14 7.65 -4.78 6.84
CA PHE A 14 7.57 -4.43 5.44
C PHE A 14 7.32 -5.72 4.67
N PRO A 15 6.16 -5.85 4.00
CA PRO A 15 5.85 -7.06 3.26
C PRO A 15 6.95 -7.39 2.26
N ASP A 16 7.28 -8.66 2.10
CA ASP A 16 8.23 -9.09 1.08
C ASP A 16 7.67 -8.82 -0.31
N GLY A 17 8.54 -8.43 -1.22
CA GLY A 17 8.16 -8.19 -2.60
C GLY A 17 9.08 -7.21 -3.33
N PRO A 18 8.81 -6.97 -4.61
CA PRO A 18 9.58 -6.02 -5.40
C PRO A 18 9.56 -4.63 -4.77
N GLY A 19 10.71 -4.01 -4.69
CA GLY A 19 10.88 -2.66 -4.14
C GLY A 19 11.23 -2.59 -2.66
N LYS A 20 11.05 -3.66 -1.88
CA LYS A 20 11.42 -3.68 -0.46
C LYS A 20 12.90 -3.36 -0.25
N ALA A 21 13.78 -4.00 -0.99
CA ALA A 21 15.23 -3.79 -0.88
C ALA A 21 15.61 -2.35 -1.25
N ALA A 22 15.02 -1.79 -2.29
CA ALA A 22 15.23 -0.40 -2.69
C ALA A 22 14.75 0.58 -1.60
N LEU A 23 13.58 0.35 -1.05
CA LEU A 23 13.03 1.15 0.04
C LEU A 23 13.94 1.14 1.27
N LEU A 24 14.36 -0.02 1.72
CA LEU A 24 15.26 -0.15 2.87
C LEU A 24 16.61 0.52 2.63
N LYS A 25 17.16 0.40 1.41
CA LYS A 25 18.43 1.02 1.03
C LYS A 25 18.34 2.54 1.04
N VAL A 26 17.36 3.10 0.36
CA VAL A 26 17.24 4.56 0.16
C VAL A 26 16.73 5.27 1.41
N CYS A 27 15.77 4.69 2.12
CA CYS A 27 15.12 5.35 3.25
C CYS A 27 15.85 5.18 4.57
N SER A 28 16.82 4.26 4.68
CA SER A 28 17.53 4.00 5.95
C SER A 28 18.66 4.97 6.24
N ASP A 29 19.09 5.78 5.28
CA ASP A 29 20.26 6.65 5.42
C ASP A 29 20.02 7.87 6.30
N CYS A 30 18.80 8.37 6.38
CA CYS A 30 18.48 9.61 7.11
C CYS A 30 17.69 9.37 8.40
N HIS A 31 16.77 8.43 8.38
CA HIS A 31 15.94 8.01 9.51
C HIS A 31 15.36 6.63 9.24
N GLY A 32 14.77 6.00 10.23
CA GLY A 32 14.19 4.68 10.05
C GLY A 32 13.07 4.66 8.99
N PRO A 33 13.02 3.64 8.13
CA PRO A 33 12.00 3.53 7.10
C PRO A 33 10.57 3.45 7.67
N GLU A 34 10.43 3.08 8.94
CA GLU A 34 9.15 3.02 9.64
C GLU A 34 8.44 4.38 9.72
N SER A 35 9.21 5.47 9.80
CA SER A 35 8.62 6.80 9.85
C SER A 35 7.96 7.22 8.54
N ALA A 36 8.37 6.64 7.43
CA ALA A 36 7.78 6.90 6.12
C ALA A 36 6.40 6.25 5.96
N VAL A 37 6.15 5.12 6.63
CA VAL A 37 4.93 4.31 6.46
C VAL A 37 3.96 4.44 7.64
N GLY A 38 4.11 5.45 8.47
CA GLY A 38 3.22 5.71 9.60
C GLY A 38 1.78 6.11 9.21
N GLN A 39 1.56 6.49 7.97
CA GLN A 39 0.26 6.87 7.43
C GLN A 39 0.06 6.29 6.04
N PHE A 40 -1.17 5.92 5.73
CA PHE A 40 -1.56 5.59 4.36
C PHE A 40 -1.78 6.87 3.57
N LYS A 41 -1.32 6.87 2.32
CA LYS A 41 -1.40 8.02 1.41
C LYS A 41 -1.91 7.56 0.05
N THR A 42 -2.42 8.48 -0.74
CA THR A 42 -2.70 8.23 -2.15
C THR A 42 -1.39 8.06 -2.93
N ARG A 43 -1.46 7.49 -4.13
CA ARG A 43 -0.29 7.39 -5.00
C ARG A 43 0.36 8.76 -5.27
N ASP A 44 -0.45 9.77 -5.52
CA ASP A 44 0.05 11.13 -5.78
C ASP A 44 0.76 11.72 -4.56
N GLU A 45 0.23 11.50 -3.39
CA GLU A 45 0.87 11.91 -2.13
C GLU A 45 2.17 11.15 -1.87
N TRP A 46 2.24 9.87 -2.21
CA TRP A 46 3.49 9.12 -2.15
C TRP A 46 4.53 9.66 -3.12
N THR A 47 4.13 9.97 -4.36
CA THR A 47 5.03 10.58 -5.35
C THR A 47 5.62 11.89 -4.81
N LYS A 48 4.77 12.75 -4.27
CA LYS A 48 5.21 14.01 -3.66
C LYS A 48 6.17 13.78 -2.48
N THR A 49 5.86 12.82 -1.62
CA THR A 49 6.73 12.48 -0.47
C THR A 49 8.11 12.03 -0.94
N LEU A 50 8.18 11.19 -1.98
CA LEU A 50 9.45 10.71 -2.54
C LEU A 50 10.23 11.84 -3.21
N ASP A 51 9.57 12.75 -3.91
CA ASP A 51 10.19 13.93 -4.51
C ASP A 51 10.79 14.85 -3.44
N GLU A 52 10.09 15.05 -2.33
CA GLU A 52 10.60 15.81 -1.19
C GLU A 52 11.81 15.15 -0.53
N MET A 53 11.81 13.83 -0.39
CA MET A 53 12.96 13.08 0.14
C MET A 53 14.17 13.19 -0.78
N ALA A 54 14.00 13.10 -2.09
CA ALA A 54 15.05 13.28 -3.07
C ALA A 54 15.61 14.71 -3.02
N ALA A 55 14.76 15.71 -2.91
CA ALA A 55 15.15 17.12 -2.77
C ALA A 55 15.93 17.37 -1.48
N ASN A 56 15.67 16.63 -0.41
CA ASN A 56 16.37 16.70 0.87
C ASN A 56 17.66 15.87 0.92
N GLY A 57 18.08 15.28 -0.19
CA GLY A 57 19.37 14.63 -0.32
C GLY A 57 19.34 13.10 -0.29
N ALA A 58 18.17 12.48 -0.22
CA ALA A 58 18.07 11.02 -0.35
C ALA A 58 18.54 10.60 -1.74
N GLN A 59 19.40 9.58 -1.80
CA GLN A 59 20.02 9.14 -3.04
C GLN A 59 19.46 7.79 -3.48
N GLY A 60 18.99 7.75 -4.74
CA GLY A 60 18.55 6.54 -5.40
C GLY A 60 18.59 6.74 -6.90
N THR A 61 18.65 5.64 -7.64
CA THR A 61 18.48 5.67 -9.09
C THR A 61 17.01 5.87 -9.45
N ASP A 62 16.72 6.30 -10.68
CA ASP A 62 15.34 6.43 -11.16
C ASP A 62 14.57 5.11 -11.04
N GLU A 63 15.23 3.98 -11.32
CA GLU A 63 14.64 2.66 -11.15
C GLU A 63 14.34 2.35 -9.69
N GLU A 64 15.25 2.66 -8.77
CA GLU A 64 15.02 2.48 -7.33
C GLU A 64 13.84 3.33 -6.82
N TRP A 65 13.74 4.59 -7.25
CA TRP A 65 12.60 5.44 -6.90
C TRP A 65 11.28 4.90 -7.45
N ASN A 66 11.27 4.40 -8.68
CA ASN A 66 10.08 3.76 -9.25
C ASN A 66 9.69 2.49 -8.50
N GLN A 67 10.65 1.66 -8.13
CA GLN A 67 10.41 0.45 -7.34
C GLN A 67 9.84 0.79 -5.96
N ILE A 68 10.33 1.85 -5.32
CA ILE A 68 9.83 2.31 -4.03
C ILE A 68 8.39 2.80 -4.16
N LEU A 69 8.10 3.60 -5.18
CA LEU A 69 6.74 4.10 -5.42
C LEU A 69 5.75 2.96 -5.63
N GLU A 70 6.08 1.99 -6.48
CA GLU A 70 5.23 0.83 -6.72
C GLU A 70 5.02 -0.01 -5.43
N TYR A 71 6.06 -0.17 -4.64
CA TYR A 71 5.98 -0.88 -3.36
C TYR A 71 5.06 -0.16 -2.37
N LEU A 72 5.19 1.15 -2.23
CA LEU A 72 4.37 1.96 -1.34
C LEU A 72 2.91 2.00 -1.82
N ASP A 73 2.71 2.13 -3.12
CA ASP A 73 1.37 2.10 -3.71
C ASP A 73 0.66 0.77 -3.46
N LYS A 74 1.35 -0.34 -3.62
CA LYS A 74 0.79 -1.66 -3.37
C LYS A 74 0.44 -1.89 -1.90
N ASN A 75 1.32 -1.52 -0.98
CA ASN A 75 1.24 -1.94 0.42
C ASN A 75 0.72 -0.86 1.37
N TYR A 76 0.87 0.41 1.03
CA TYR A 76 0.59 1.54 1.94
C TYR A 76 -0.27 2.64 1.33
N SER A 77 -0.87 2.42 0.18
CA SER A 77 -1.80 3.40 -0.39
C SER A 77 -3.19 3.29 0.19
N LEU A 78 -3.86 4.42 0.26
CA LEU A 78 -5.31 4.47 0.41
C LEU A 78 -5.97 3.82 -0.81
N ILE A 79 -7.08 3.13 -0.59
CA ILE A 79 -7.81 2.39 -1.62
C ILE A 79 -9.15 3.07 -1.88
N PRO A 80 -9.25 3.91 -2.92
CA PRO A 80 -10.50 4.62 -3.25
C PRO A 80 -11.44 3.71 -4.05
N VAL A 81 -12.16 2.83 -3.36
CA VAL A 81 -13.01 1.80 -3.99
C VAL A 81 -14.12 2.36 -4.87
N ASN A 82 -14.56 3.60 -4.62
CA ASN A 82 -15.61 4.25 -5.41
C ASN A 82 -15.07 5.01 -6.62
N LYS A 83 -13.77 5.26 -6.71
CA LYS A 83 -13.13 6.06 -7.76
C LYS A 83 -12.03 5.32 -8.50
N GLY A 84 -11.40 4.33 -7.89
CA GLY A 84 -10.31 3.58 -8.49
C GLY A 84 -10.76 2.79 -9.72
N ASP A 85 -9.89 2.68 -10.71
CA ASP A 85 -10.11 1.79 -11.84
C ASP A 85 -9.74 0.34 -11.48
N ALA A 86 -10.09 -0.61 -12.36
CA ALA A 86 -9.84 -2.02 -12.12
C ALA A 86 -8.34 -2.32 -11.96
N LYS A 87 -7.47 -1.67 -12.73
CA LYS A 87 -6.01 -1.88 -12.65
C LYS A 87 -5.45 -1.42 -11.31
N GLN A 88 -5.86 -0.26 -10.84
CA GLN A 88 -5.45 0.28 -9.56
C GLN A 88 -5.92 -0.61 -8.40
N LEU A 89 -7.19 -1.04 -8.44
CA LEU A 89 -7.75 -1.93 -7.43
C LEU A 89 -7.09 -3.31 -7.43
N ALA A 90 -6.77 -3.86 -8.59
CA ALA A 90 -6.04 -5.12 -8.70
C ALA A 90 -4.67 -5.03 -8.02
N ASN A 91 -3.94 -3.94 -8.20
CA ASN A 91 -2.64 -3.73 -7.60
C ASN A 91 -2.73 -3.52 -6.08
N THR A 92 -3.61 -2.64 -5.62
CA THR A 92 -3.72 -2.27 -4.20
C THR A 92 -4.34 -3.37 -3.33
N LEU A 93 -5.25 -4.16 -3.91
CA LEU A 93 -5.88 -5.30 -3.23
C LEU A 93 -5.11 -6.60 -3.42
N ASP A 94 -4.14 -6.63 -4.32
CA ASP A 94 -3.41 -7.85 -4.69
C ASP A 94 -4.36 -8.96 -5.15
N VAL A 95 -5.25 -8.63 -6.04
CA VAL A 95 -6.27 -9.53 -6.61
C VAL A 95 -6.11 -9.60 -8.13
N SER A 96 -6.75 -10.61 -8.74
CA SER A 96 -6.76 -10.75 -10.18
C SER A 96 -7.51 -9.60 -10.88
N ALA A 97 -7.20 -9.37 -12.15
CA ALA A 97 -7.92 -8.40 -12.96
C ALA A 97 -9.42 -8.69 -13.00
N ALA A 98 -9.81 -9.97 -13.08
CA ALA A 98 -11.22 -10.38 -13.07
C ALA A 98 -11.93 -9.99 -11.78
N THR A 99 -11.27 -10.15 -10.62
CA THR A 99 -11.83 -9.73 -9.33
C THR A 99 -11.94 -8.20 -9.24
N ALA A 100 -10.95 -7.47 -9.70
CA ALA A 100 -10.99 -6.01 -9.73
C ALA A 100 -12.11 -5.49 -10.65
N GLU A 101 -12.31 -6.10 -11.81
CA GLU A 101 -13.41 -5.79 -12.72
C GLU A 101 -14.77 -6.08 -12.07
N ALA A 102 -14.88 -7.16 -11.29
CA ALA A 102 -16.08 -7.48 -10.54
C ALA A 102 -16.42 -6.41 -9.50
N ILE A 103 -15.43 -5.83 -8.86
CA ILE A 103 -15.62 -4.70 -7.92
C ILE A 103 -16.21 -3.50 -8.65
N VAL A 104 -15.60 -3.12 -9.77
CA VAL A 104 -16.08 -1.98 -10.59
C VAL A 104 -17.50 -2.24 -11.09
N LYS A 105 -17.78 -3.43 -11.60
CA LYS A 105 -19.11 -3.82 -12.06
C LYS A 105 -20.14 -3.77 -10.94
N TYR A 106 -19.82 -4.30 -9.78
CA TYR A 106 -20.71 -4.28 -8.62
C TYR A 106 -21.04 -2.84 -8.22
N ARG A 107 -20.03 -1.97 -8.17
CA ARG A 107 -20.20 -0.53 -7.89
C ARG A 107 -21.13 0.15 -8.89
N ASP A 108 -20.97 -0.16 -10.18
CA ASP A 108 -21.77 0.43 -11.24
C ASP A 108 -23.23 -0.06 -11.21
N GLU A 109 -23.46 -1.29 -10.79
CA GLU A 109 -24.79 -1.89 -10.70
C GLU A 109 -25.54 -1.56 -9.41
N HIS A 110 -24.85 -1.43 -8.29
CA HIS A 110 -25.44 -1.28 -6.95
C HIS A 110 -25.20 0.09 -6.30
N GLY A 111 -24.47 0.97 -6.98
CA GLY A 111 -24.07 2.26 -6.43
C GLY A 111 -22.79 2.18 -5.61
N SER A 112 -22.38 3.32 -5.08
CA SER A 112 -21.13 3.47 -4.32
C SER A 112 -21.13 2.60 -3.06
N PHE A 113 -19.97 2.05 -2.74
CA PHE A 113 -19.75 1.38 -1.46
C PHE A 113 -19.79 2.41 -0.33
N THR A 114 -20.39 2.05 0.79
CA THR A 114 -20.50 2.92 1.97
C THR A 114 -19.81 2.34 3.21
N ALA A 115 -19.52 1.05 3.20
CA ALA A 115 -18.91 0.36 4.33
C ALA A 115 -18.10 -0.86 3.86
N ILE A 116 -17.24 -1.34 4.74
CA ILE A 116 -16.43 -2.56 4.53
C ILE A 116 -17.31 -3.76 4.16
N ASP A 117 -18.46 -3.91 4.82
CA ASP A 117 -19.37 -5.03 4.58
C ASP A 117 -19.93 -5.05 3.16
N ASP A 118 -20.07 -3.90 2.51
CA ASP A 118 -20.51 -3.83 1.11
C ASP A 118 -19.49 -4.46 0.17
N LEU A 119 -18.21 -4.31 0.46
CA LEU A 119 -17.14 -4.94 -0.32
C LEU A 119 -17.18 -6.45 -0.23
N LYS A 120 -17.57 -6.99 0.92
CA LYS A 120 -17.68 -8.45 1.13
C LYS A 120 -18.80 -9.09 0.30
N LYS A 121 -19.70 -8.29 -0.25
CA LYS A 121 -20.79 -8.77 -1.14
C LYS A 121 -20.34 -8.94 -2.58
N VAL A 122 -19.18 -8.43 -2.95
CA VAL A 122 -18.67 -8.54 -4.32
C VAL A 122 -18.30 -9.99 -4.62
N PRO A 123 -18.86 -10.61 -5.70
CA PRO A 123 -18.53 -11.98 -6.08
C PRO A 123 -17.04 -12.14 -6.40
N GLY A 124 -16.41 -13.16 -5.85
CA GLY A 124 -15.00 -13.46 -6.08
C GLY A 124 -14.00 -12.67 -5.24
N LEU A 125 -14.45 -11.68 -4.48
CA LEU A 125 -13.59 -10.94 -3.55
C LEU A 125 -13.56 -11.68 -2.21
N ASP A 126 -12.36 -12.11 -1.80
CA ASP A 126 -12.16 -12.81 -0.52
C ASP A 126 -12.38 -11.84 0.65
N PRO A 127 -13.29 -12.15 1.59
CA PRO A 127 -13.47 -11.34 2.80
C PRO A 127 -12.20 -11.13 3.61
N ALA A 128 -11.29 -12.10 3.64
CA ALA A 128 -9.99 -11.96 4.31
C ALA A 128 -9.11 -10.89 3.69
N THR A 129 -9.14 -10.73 2.37
CA THR A 129 -8.45 -9.67 1.63
C THR A 129 -8.97 -8.29 2.05
N VAL A 130 -10.27 -8.15 2.20
CA VAL A 130 -10.93 -6.92 2.66
C VAL A 130 -10.53 -6.61 4.10
N ASP A 131 -10.65 -7.57 5.00
CA ASP A 131 -10.34 -7.39 6.43
C ASP A 131 -8.86 -7.03 6.66
N ALA A 132 -7.95 -7.62 5.89
CA ALA A 132 -6.52 -7.33 5.98
C ALA A 132 -6.17 -5.87 5.61
N ARG A 133 -7.03 -5.20 4.85
CA ARG A 133 -6.82 -3.83 4.34
C ARG A 133 -7.88 -2.83 4.82
N ARG A 134 -8.62 -3.18 5.85
CA ARG A 134 -9.78 -2.40 6.31
C ARG A 134 -9.48 -0.93 6.60
N ASP A 135 -8.28 -0.63 7.08
CA ASP A 135 -7.86 0.73 7.45
C ASP A 135 -7.42 1.57 6.24
N ARG A 136 -7.33 0.98 5.07
CA ARG A 136 -6.88 1.62 3.83
C ARG A 136 -8.01 2.08 2.92
N PHE A 137 -9.21 1.59 3.12
CA PHE A 137 -10.35 1.90 2.24
C PHE A 137 -10.85 3.33 2.44
N VAL A 138 -11.14 3.99 1.32
CA VAL A 138 -11.80 5.29 1.26
C VAL A 138 -13.13 5.10 0.53
N PHE A 139 -14.20 5.54 1.15
CA PHE A 139 -15.57 5.44 0.63
C PHE A 139 -16.11 6.79 0.16
#